data_9c2a9128aaee870c68fdb3844913d4dc
#
_entry.id   9c2a9128aaee870c68fdb3844913d4dc
#
_cell.length_a   1.000
_cell.length_b   1.000
_cell.length_c   1.000
_cell.angle_alpha   90.00
_cell.angle_beta   90.00
_cell.angle_gamma   90.00
#
_symmetry.space_group_name_H-M   'P 1'
#
loop_
_entity.id
_entity.type
_entity.pdbx_description
1 polymer ?
#
loop_
_entity_poly.entity_id
_entity_poly.type
_entity_poly.pdbx_seq_one_letter_code
_entity_poly.pdbx_strand_id
1 'polypeptide(L)'
;MTVPGRSRAAPQAGDATLPESPPVPREAMLLAASIFMLIAATNILTPLLPVIRNDFGVSITTAGLIVGSYGLARLAVDLPAGFLADKVGHRRLAVIGVILLIVSSVVGLVAPTVEVLIVSRMGSGIAVSILATVILTALSTTASDANRGKVMSLFHVAQNTGIAIYPMIGALLGLALGWRATFVVTAILAIVASILLLPVLRRIDIPRKGGARRSDMPDPRVLYGRQRRIAVAATNAGVVANMIHRHGFRNTILPLYAATALGLGGISIATAIALMSITGLLVATPGGILGDRIGRRRVISAGLAAVAVGDLVFLLTGDLLSFLVAAAIIGLGDFFTSSQTALLSEIVPAEERTRVLSGYRFSADLGALIGPVALAFVMDVSDAQHAIVVAAAVLFIAALLARIAVPVPVALRPPAAESAA
;
A
#
# COMPACT_ATOMS: atom_id res chain seq x y z
N MET A 1 -57.42 -22.41 -48.99
CA MET A 1 -57.25 -21.39 -47.97
C MET A 1 -55.88 -21.55 -47.38
N THR A 2 -54.91 -20.78 -47.87
CA THR A 2 -53.46 -20.82 -47.48
C THR A 2 -53.20 -19.69 -46.49
N VAL A 3 -52.68 -20.02 -45.32
CA VAL A 3 -52.30 -19.07 -44.28
C VAL A 3 -50.83 -18.64 -44.56
N PRO A 4 -50.51 -17.34 -44.65
CA PRO A 4 -49.14 -16.88 -44.85
C PRO A 4 -48.37 -16.89 -43.50
N GLY A 5 -47.22 -17.58 -43.48
CA GLY A 5 -46.28 -17.58 -42.39
C GLY A 5 -45.59 -16.22 -42.22
N ARG A 6 -45.70 -15.62 -41.03
CA ARG A 6 -44.94 -14.45 -40.61
C ARG A 6 -43.54 -14.92 -40.15
N SER A 7 -42.56 -14.70 -41.01
CA SER A 7 -41.13 -14.72 -40.62
C SER A 7 -40.86 -13.63 -39.59
N ARG A 8 -40.58 -13.98 -38.33
CA ARG A 8 -40.01 -13.10 -37.34
C ARG A 8 -38.52 -12.97 -37.65
N ALA A 9 -38.13 -11.84 -38.23
CA ALA A 9 -36.72 -11.46 -38.31
C ALA A 9 -36.16 -11.35 -36.88
N ALA A 10 -35.03 -12.04 -36.63
CA ALA A 10 -34.26 -11.89 -35.41
C ALA A 10 -33.78 -10.44 -35.27
N PRO A 11 -33.77 -9.85 -34.08
CA PRO A 11 -33.19 -8.53 -33.88
C PRO A 11 -31.68 -8.62 -34.19
N GLN A 12 -31.22 -7.80 -35.13
CA GLN A 12 -29.81 -7.57 -35.39
C GLN A 12 -29.16 -7.14 -34.06
N ALA A 13 -28.13 -7.83 -33.64
CA ALA A 13 -27.26 -7.42 -32.56
C ALA A 13 -26.59 -6.10 -32.97
N GLY A 14 -27.27 -5.00 -32.72
CA GLY A 14 -26.71 -3.68 -32.82
C GLY A 14 -25.51 -3.59 -31.87
N ASP A 15 -24.46 -3.01 -32.37
CA ASP A 15 -23.24 -2.63 -31.72
C ASP A 15 -23.57 -1.93 -30.39
N ALA A 16 -23.68 -2.69 -29.31
CA ALA A 16 -23.86 -2.15 -27.97
C ALA A 16 -22.53 -1.58 -27.53
N THR A 17 -22.22 -0.36 -27.98
CA THR A 17 -21.19 0.45 -27.38
C THR A 17 -21.49 0.51 -25.88
N LEU A 18 -20.61 -0.10 -25.08
CA LEU A 18 -20.71 -0.03 -23.62
C LEU A 18 -20.84 1.45 -23.24
N PRO A 19 -21.82 1.83 -22.42
CA PRO A 19 -22.04 3.22 -22.05
C PRO A 19 -20.75 3.77 -21.47
N GLU A 20 -20.23 4.85 -22.07
CA GLU A 20 -19.03 5.52 -21.59
C GLU A 20 -19.22 5.86 -20.10
N SER A 21 -18.36 5.31 -19.27
CA SER A 21 -18.42 5.61 -17.84
C SER A 21 -18.15 7.11 -17.63
N PRO A 22 -18.94 7.81 -16.81
CA PRO A 22 -18.85 9.24 -16.62
C PRO A 22 -17.42 9.68 -16.23
N PRO A 23 -17.03 10.92 -16.58
CA PRO A 23 -15.71 11.45 -16.28
C PRO A 23 -15.46 11.49 -14.76
N VAL A 24 -14.19 11.46 -14.39
CA VAL A 24 -13.78 11.58 -12.97
C VAL A 24 -14.13 12.98 -12.47
N PRO A 25 -14.86 13.14 -11.35
CA PRO A 25 -15.17 14.44 -10.78
C PRO A 25 -13.91 15.25 -10.43
N ARG A 26 -13.99 16.58 -10.57
CA ARG A 26 -12.90 17.49 -10.22
C ARG A 26 -12.49 17.35 -8.74
N GLU A 27 -13.45 17.16 -7.86
CA GLU A 27 -13.26 16.92 -6.44
C GLU A 27 -12.38 15.68 -6.19
N ALA A 28 -12.61 14.60 -6.92
CA ALA A 28 -11.80 13.38 -6.83
C ALA A 28 -10.35 13.63 -7.27
N MET A 29 -10.12 14.44 -8.30
CA MET A 29 -8.77 14.83 -8.72
C MET A 29 -8.03 15.65 -7.66
N LEU A 30 -8.72 16.60 -7.01
CA LEU A 30 -8.15 17.42 -5.93
C LEU A 30 -7.82 16.59 -4.70
N LEU A 31 -8.68 15.61 -4.35
CA LEU A 31 -8.43 14.66 -3.27
C LEU A 31 -7.24 13.76 -3.58
N ALA A 32 -7.10 13.28 -4.82
CA ALA A 32 -5.96 12.49 -5.27
C ALA A 32 -4.66 13.32 -5.27
N ALA A 33 -4.69 14.57 -5.70
CA ALA A 33 -3.55 15.47 -5.60
C ALA A 33 -3.14 15.72 -4.14
N SER A 34 -4.11 15.83 -3.23
CA SER A 34 -3.83 15.98 -1.80
C SER A 34 -3.13 14.75 -1.22
N ILE A 35 -3.58 13.52 -1.51
CA ILE A 35 -2.90 12.32 -1.01
C ILE A 35 -1.51 12.15 -1.62
N PHE A 36 -1.32 12.49 -2.90
CA PHE A 36 0.00 12.51 -3.52
C PHE A 36 0.97 13.37 -2.71
N MET A 37 0.59 14.61 -2.36
CA MET A 37 1.43 15.52 -1.58
C MET A 37 1.71 14.99 -0.17
N LEU A 38 0.70 14.42 0.50
CA LEU A 38 0.84 13.92 1.86
C LEU A 38 1.72 12.69 1.98
N ILE A 39 1.85 11.88 0.90
CA ILE A 39 2.70 10.69 0.91
C ILE A 39 4.21 11.04 0.96
N ALA A 40 4.58 12.29 0.71
CA ALA A 40 5.94 12.78 0.90
C ALA A 40 6.43 12.50 2.33
N ALA A 41 5.61 12.75 3.34
CA ALA A 41 5.94 12.55 4.74
C ALA A 41 6.40 11.12 5.07
N THR A 42 5.99 10.13 4.26
CA THR A 42 6.37 8.74 4.45
C THR A 42 7.68 8.38 3.75
N ASN A 43 7.90 8.87 2.52
CA ASN A 43 8.89 8.28 1.62
C ASN A 43 10.10 9.20 1.31
N ILE A 44 9.99 10.50 1.57
CA ILE A 44 11.05 11.47 1.21
C ILE A 44 12.36 11.25 1.96
N LEU A 45 12.31 10.70 3.18
CA LEU A 45 13.48 10.42 4.02
C LEU A 45 14.16 9.09 3.71
N THR A 46 13.49 8.17 2.99
CA THR A 46 13.96 6.80 2.81
C THR A 46 15.41 6.69 2.29
N PRO A 47 15.82 7.39 1.22
CA PRO A 47 17.19 7.29 0.70
C PRO A 47 18.23 7.98 1.60
N LEU A 48 17.80 8.77 2.56
CA LEU A 48 18.65 9.52 3.47
C LEU A 48 18.87 8.82 4.82
N LEU A 49 18.25 7.66 5.02
CA LEU A 49 18.38 6.91 6.27
C LEU A 49 19.83 6.62 6.67
N PRO A 50 20.75 6.25 5.76
CA PRO A 50 22.17 6.09 6.09
C PRO A 50 22.84 7.38 6.56
N VAL A 51 22.49 8.52 5.92
CA VAL A 51 23.03 9.84 6.29
C VAL A 51 22.53 10.24 7.67
N ILE A 52 21.24 10.07 7.94
CA ILE A 52 20.62 10.37 9.24
C ILE A 52 21.24 9.52 10.34
N ARG A 53 21.43 8.21 10.08
CA ARG A 53 22.10 7.29 11.01
C ARG A 53 23.49 7.78 11.38
N ASN A 54 24.28 8.20 10.39
CA ASN A 54 25.65 8.66 10.61
C ASN A 54 25.68 10.03 11.32
N ASP A 55 24.76 10.94 11.00
CA ASP A 55 24.66 12.28 11.60
C ASP A 55 24.37 12.20 13.12
N PHE A 56 23.52 11.27 13.53
CA PHE A 56 23.25 11.02 14.95
C PHE A 56 24.18 9.99 15.62
N GLY A 57 25.03 9.29 14.86
CA GLY A 57 25.92 8.27 15.40
C GLY A 57 25.20 7.08 16.04
N VAL A 58 24.02 6.72 15.55
CA VAL A 58 23.17 5.67 16.15
C VAL A 58 23.33 4.31 15.48
N SER A 59 22.86 3.25 16.18
CA SER A 59 22.87 1.89 15.66
C SER A 59 21.94 1.70 14.46
N ILE A 60 22.11 0.60 13.74
CA ILE A 60 21.21 0.20 12.63
C ILE A 60 19.80 -0.04 13.17
N THR A 61 19.68 -0.67 14.34
CA THR A 61 18.40 -0.89 15.01
C THR A 61 17.67 0.42 15.29
N THR A 62 18.38 1.44 15.79
CA THR A 62 17.80 2.78 16.03
C THR A 62 17.35 3.44 14.71
N ALA A 63 18.11 3.29 13.63
CA ALA A 63 17.68 3.74 12.30
C ALA A 63 16.39 3.02 11.85
N GLY A 64 16.26 1.74 12.14
CA GLY A 64 15.00 0.98 11.95
C GLY A 64 13.84 1.53 12.76
N LEU A 65 14.08 2.00 14.00
CA LEU A 65 13.07 2.65 14.84
C LEU A 65 12.58 3.98 14.24
N ILE A 66 13.42 4.75 13.56
CA ILE A 66 12.98 5.98 12.86
C ILE A 66 11.91 5.67 11.81
N VAL A 67 12.05 4.54 11.08
CA VAL A 67 11.05 4.10 10.10
C VAL A 67 9.86 3.43 10.78
N GLY A 68 10.10 2.51 11.71
CA GLY A 68 9.07 1.73 12.41
C GLY A 68 8.15 2.57 13.29
N SER A 69 8.64 3.66 13.90
CA SER A 69 7.86 4.56 14.74
C SER A 69 6.70 5.23 13.98
N TYR A 70 6.88 5.48 12.69
CA TYR A 70 5.80 5.94 11.81
C TYR A 70 4.68 4.88 11.70
N GLY A 71 5.04 3.60 11.55
CA GLY A 71 4.10 2.47 11.51
C GLY A 71 3.40 2.25 12.84
N LEU A 72 4.12 2.36 13.97
CA LEU A 72 3.55 2.28 15.32
C LEU A 72 2.44 3.32 15.53
N ALA A 73 2.72 4.55 15.16
CA ALA A 73 1.76 5.64 15.31
C ALA A 73 0.51 5.46 14.43
N ARG A 74 0.68 4.95 13.22
CA ARG A 74 -0.44 4.58 12.35
C ARG A 74 -1.29 3.46 12.95
N LEU A 75 -0.66 2.39 13.41
CA LEU A 75 -1.33 1.26 14.04
C LEU A 75 -2.24 1.71 15.19
N ALA A 76 -1.79 2.68 16.00
CA ALA A 76 -2.56 3.21 17.12
C ALA A 76 -3.79 4.03 16.69
N VAL A 77 -3.75 4.64 15.50
CA VAL A 77 -4.76 5.62 15.07
C VAL A 77 -5.66 5.13 13.95
N ASP A 78 -5.23 4.20 13.09
CA ASP A 78 -6.00 3.76 11.92
C ASP A 78 -7.40 3.21 12.31
N LEU A 79 -7.51 2.48 13.42
CA LEU A 79 -8.80 2.00 13.91
C LEU A 79 -9.68 3.12 14.52
N PRO A 80 -9.18 3.97 15.44
CA PRO A 80 -9.98 5.05 16.02
C PRO A 80 -10.24 6.22 15.05
N ALA A 81 -9.45 6.40 13.98
CA ALA A 81 -9.60 7.51 13.05
C ALA A 81 -11.00 7.58 12.42
N GLY A 82 -11.60 6.44 12.07
CA GLY A 82 -12.96 6.38 11.56
C GLY A 82 -13.99 6.86 12.60
N PHE A 83 -13.89 6.39 13.84
CA PHE A 83 -14.73 6.84 14.96
C PHE A 83 -14.56 8.33 15.23
N LEU A 84 -13.33 8.82 15.17
CA LEU A 84 -13.00 10.22 15.39
C LEU A 84 -13.60 11.09 14.27
N ALA A 85 -13.56 10.63 13.03
CA ALA A 85 -14.18 11.30 11.88
C ALA A 85 -15.69 11.46 12.05
N ASP A 86 -16.38 10.42 12.55
CA ASP A 86 -17.82 10.46 12.81
C ASP A 86 -18.20 11.43 13.96
N LYS A 87 -17.37 11.48 15.02
CA LYS A 87 -17.63 12.35 16.20
C LYS A 87 -17.26 13.81 15.95
N VAL A 88 -16.05 14.06 15.47
CA VAL A 88 -15.46 15.41 15.34
C VAL A 88 -15.89 16.05 14.02
N GLY A 89 -16.20 15.23 13.01
CA GLY A 89 -16.48 15.62 11.63
C GLY A 89 -15.22 15.64 10.77
N HIS A 90 -15.36 15.14 9.54
CA HIS A 90 -14.24 14.92 8.60
C HIS A 90 -13.40 16.17 8.36
N ARG A 91 -14.03 17.34 8.23
CA ARG A 91 -13.33 18.60 8.00
C ARG A 91 -12.47 19.03 9.18
N ARG A 92 -13.01 18.99 10.41
CA ARG A 92 -12.25 19.37 11.62
C ARG A 92 -11.09 18.39 11.82
N LEU A 93 -11.33 17.12 11.61
CA LEU A 93 -10.31 16.08 11.71
C LEU A 93 -9.20 16.26 10.65
N ALA A 94 -9.54 16.69 9.43
CA ALA A 94 -8.55 17.04 8.41
C ALA A 94 -7.67 18.22 8.84
N VAL A 95 -8.27 19.27 9.42
CA VAL A 95 -7.50 20.43 9.94
C VAL A 95 -6.53 19.98 11.04
N ILE A 96 -6.99 19.15 11.98
CA ILE A 96 -6.13 18.60 13.05
C ILE A 96 -4.98 17.81 12.43
N GLY A 97 -5.27 16.94 11.45
CA GLY A 97 -4.24 16.16 10.76
C GLY A 97 -3.20 17.03 10.04
N VAL A 98 -3.63 18.10 9.35
CA VAL A 98 -2.71 19.03 8.68
C VAL A 98 -1.84 19.77 9.67
N ILE A 99 -2.42 20.32 10.75
CA ILE A 99 -1.68 21.02 11.80
C ILE A 99 -0.65 20.07 12.43
N LEU A 100 -1.06 18.86 12.76
CA LEU A 100 -0.17 17.85 13.35
C LEU A 100 0.98 17.49 12.39
N LEU A 101 0.73 17.38 11.09
CA LEU A 101 1.77 17.10 10.10
C LEU A 101 2.78 18.24 9.99
N ILE A 102 2.30 19.50 10.00
CA ILE A 102 3.16 20.69 9.97
C ILE A 102 4.00 20.76 11.25
N VAL A 103 3.38 20.63 12.42
CA VAL A 103 4.08 20.64 13.72
C VAL A 103 5.12 19.52 13.78
N SER A 104 4.75 18.31 13.38
CA SER A 104 5.69 17.16 13.31
C SER A 104 6.85 17.44 12.36
N SER A 105 6.60 18.08 11.22
CA SER A 105 7.65 18.47 10.28
C SER A 105 8.59 19.53 10.89
N VAL A 106 8.06 20.52 11.60
CA VAL A 106 8.89 21.52 12.29
C VAL A 106 9.73 20.85 13.39
N VAL A 107 9.16 19.94 14.18
CA VAL A 107 9.91 19.17 15.19
C VAL A 107 11.02 18.35 14.54
N GLY A 108 10.77 17.70 13.40
CA GLY A 108 11.79 16.94 12.68
C GLY A 108 12.90 17.81 12.06
N LEU A 109 12.54 19.02 11.59
CA LEU A 109 13.51 20.01 11.08
C LEU A 109 14.54 20.41 12.12
N VAL A 110 14.08 20.68 13.34
CA VAL A 110 14.93 21.17 14.44
C VAL A 110 15.41 20.06 15.37
N ALA A 111 15.16 18.80 15.07
CA ALA A 111 15.48 17.67 15.92
C ALA A 111 16.97 17.65 16.33
N PRO A 112 17.29 17.87 17.62
CA PRO A 112 18.68 17.83 18.11
C PRO A 112 19.15 16.42 18.40
N THR A 113 18.22 15.48 18.67
CA THR A 113 18.49 14.08 18.99
C THR A 113 17.59 13.14 18.19
N VAL A 114 17.97 11.86 18.12
CA VAL A 114 17.21 10.84 17.39
C VAL A 114 15.84 10.59 18.02
N GLU A 115 15.69 10.73 19.33
CA GLU A 115 14.43 10.54 20.04
C GLU A 115 13.40 11.62 19.61
N VAL A 116 13.85 12.86 19.47
CA VAL A 116 13.01 13.96 18.97
C VAL A 116 12.60 13.70 17.51
N LEU A 117 13.51 13.16 16.69
CA LEU A 117 13.21 12.75 15.34
C LEU A 117 12.17 11.62 15.32
N ILE A 118 12.29 10.61 16.19
CA ILE A 118 11.33 9.51 16.34
C ILE A 118 9.95 10.06 16.72
N VAL A 119 9.85 11.00 17.66
CA VAL A 119 8.58 11.65 18.03
C VAL A 119 7.99 12.39 16.84
N SER A 120 8.80 13.13 16.07
CA SER A 120 8.37 13.75 14.81
C SER A 120 7.79 12.74 13.83
N ARG A 121 8.44 11.57 13.66
CA ARG A 121 7.97 10.50 12.79
C ARG A 121 6.64 9.91 13.25
N MET A 122 6.46 9.72 14.56
CA MET A 122 5.19 9.28 15.15
C MET A 122 4.08 10.29 14.87
N GLY A 123 4.32 11.57 15.10
CA GLY A 123 3.34 12.64 14.81
C GLY A 123 2.97 12.66 13.32
N SER A 124 3.94 12.51 12.43
CA SER A 124 3.69 12.41 10.98
C SER A 124 2.86 11.17 10.62
N GLY A 125 3.10 10.03 11.28
CA GLY A 125 2.33 8.79 11.11
C GLY A 125 0.85 8.97 11.49
N ILE A 126 0.59 9.57 12.66
CA ILE A 126 -0.78 9.92 13.11
C ILE A 126 -1.46 10.84 12.09
N ALA A 127 -0.77 11.90 11.70
CA ALA A 127 -1.32 12.93 10.80
C ALA A 127 -1.71 12.33 9.45
N VAL A 128 -0.82 11.55 8.83
CA VAL A 128 -1.08 10.93 7.51
C VAL A 128 -2.17 9.86 7.60
N SER A 129 -2.25 9.08 8.69
CA SER A 129 -3.35 8.12 8.91
C SER A 129 -4.72 8.82 8.93
N ILE A 130 -4.84 9.89 9.73
CA ILE A 130 -6.05 10.71 9.80
C ILE A 130 -6.43 11.25 8.42
N LEU A 131 -5.48 11.89 7.73
CA LEU A 131 -5.72 12.52 6.44
C LEU A 131 -6.05 11.51 5.34
N ALA A 132 -5.38 10.37 5.30
CA ALA A 132 -5.68 9.30 4.35
C ALA A 132 -7.09 8.73 4.57
N THR A 133 -7.51 8.55 5.82
CA THR A 133 -8.88 8.11 6.16
C THR A 133 -9.93 9.11 5.69
N VAL A 134 -9.73 10.39 5.96
CA VAL A 134 -10.65 11.46 5.52
C VAL A 134 -10.72 11.53 3.99
N ILE A 135 -9.58 11.50 3.30
CA ILE A 135 -9.52 11.56 1.84
C ILE A 135 -10.18 10.34 1.22
N LEU A 136 -9.92 9.14 1.72
CA LEU A 136 -10.52 7.91 1.17
C LEU A 136 -12.04 7.90 1.36
N THR A 137 -12.53 8.37 2.51
CA THR A 137 -13.98 8.52 2.76
C THR A 137 -14.59 9.55 1.81
N ALA A 138 -13.97 10.71 1.66
CA ALA A 138 -14.43 11.75 0.72
C ALA A 138 -14.45 11.24 -0.73
N LEU A 139 -13.40 10.52 -1.17
CA LEU A 139 -13.35 9.90 -2.50
C LEU A 139 -14.49 8.89 -2.71
N SER A 140 -14.80 8.08 -1.70
CA SER A 140 -15.87 7.10 -1.79
C SER A 140 -17.26 7.75 -1.93
N THR A 141 -17.45 8.96 -1.42
CA THR A 141 -18.70 9.72 -1.54
C THR A 141 -18.81 10.50 -2.84
N THR A 142 -17.70 10.88 -3.46
CA THR A 142 -17.71 11.54 -4.78
C THR A 142 -17.89 10.56 -5.94
N ALA A 143 -17.70 9.28 -5.70
CA ALA A 143 -17.79 8.22 -6.70
C ALA A 143 -19.25 7.79 -6.91
N SER A 144 -19.71 7.76 -8.16
CA SER A 144 -20.92 7.06 -8.58
C SER A 144 -20.64 5.57 -8.78
N ASP A 145 -21.67 4.74 -8.82
CA ASP A 145 -21.51 3.30 -9.09
C ASP A 145 -20.81 3.05 -10.43
N ALA A 146 -21.05 3.91 -11.43
CA ALA A 146 -20.49 3.79 -12.77
C ALA A 146 -18.98 4.18 -12.86
N ASN A 147 -18.47 5.06 -11.98
CA ASN A 147 -17.08 5.53 -12.03
C ASN A 147 -16.25 5.17 -10.79
N ARG A 148 -16.83 4.43 -9.83
CA ARG A 148 -16.18 4.07 -8.56
C ARG A 148 -14.81 3.43 -8.74
N GLY A 149 -14.66 2.53 -9.70
CA GLY A 149 -13.38 1.90 -10.01
C GLY A 149 -12.32 2.93 -10.45
N LYS A 150 -12.69 3.88 -11.34
CA LYS A 150 -11.80 4.94 -11.81
C LYS A 150 -11.36 5.87 -10.68
N VAL A 151 -12.31 6.28 -9.81
CA VAL A 151 -12.04 7.17 -8.68
C VAL A 151 -11.14 6.49 -7.65
N MET A 152 -11.37 5.22 -7.32
CA MET A 152 -10.51 4.48 -6.38
C MET A 152 -9.12 4.20 -6.96
N SER A 153 -9.03 3.89 -8.26
CA SER A 153 -7.72 3.70 -8.91
C SER A 153 -6.89 4.99 -8.91
N LEU A 154 -7.53 6.16 -9.07
CA LEU A 154 -6.85 7.45 -9.01
C LEU A 154 -6.14 7.67 -7.65
N PHE A 155 -6.77 7.28 -6.53
CA PHE A 155 -6.14 7.32 -5.21
C PHE A 155 -4.87 6.46 -5.14
N HIS A 156 -4.94 5.22 -5.65
CA HIS A 156 -3.79 4.33 -5.65
C HIS A 156 -2.68 4.78 -6.61
N VAL A 157 -3.04 5.31 -7.78
CA VAL A 157 -2.08 5.90 -8.71
C VAL A 157 -1.36 7.08 -8.06
N ALA A 158 -2.10 8.00 -7.42
CA ALA A 158 -1.52 9.15 -6.72
C ALA A 158 -0.54 8.72 -5.61
N GLN A 159 -0.92 7.72 -4.78
CA GLN A 159 -0.02 7.17 -3.77
C GLN A 159 1.23 6.56 -4.36
N ASN A 160 1.09 5.66 -5.35
CA ASN A 160 2.24 4.97 -5.94
C ASN A 160 3.17 5.92 -6.69
N THR A 161 2.62 6.95 -7.35
CA THR A 161 3.42 8.02 -7.97
C THR A 161 4.24 8.78 -6.92
N GLY A 162 3.64 9.10 -5.77
CA GLY A 162 4.35 9.71 -4.65
C GLY A 162 5.47 8.82 -4.10
N ILE A 163 5.19 7.52 -3.93
CA ILE A 163 6.20 6.53 -3.48
C ILE A 163 7.37 6.42 -4.47
N ALA A 164 7.12 6.59 -5.77
CA ALA A 164 8.17 6.57 -6.79
C ALA A 164 9.00 7.87 -6.83
N ILE A 165 8.35 9.03 -6.68
CA ILE A 165 8.97 10.34 -6.92
C ILE A 165 9.64 10.91 -5.66
N TYR A 166 9.01 10.82 -4.48
CA TYR A 166 9.52 11.49 -3.28
C TYR A 166 10.87 10.99 -2.78
N PRO A 167 11.28 9.73 -2.90
CA PRO A 167 12.65 9.33 -2.61
C PRO A 167 13.68 10.09 -3.44
N MET A 168 13.41 10.33 -4.73
CA MET A 168 14.32 11.09 -5.60
C MET A 168 14.40 12.56 -5.17
N ILE A 169 13.26 13.19 -4.86
CA ILE A 169 13.24 14.56 -4.32
C ILE A 169 14.03 14.61 -3.00
N GLY A 170 13.83 13.62 -2.12
CA GLY A 170 14.57 13.52 -0.86
C GLY A 170 16.07 13.39 -1.05
N ALA A 171 16.52 12.53 -1.97
CA ALA A 171 17.94 12.36 -2.28
C ALA A 171 18.59 13.64 -2.81
N LEU A 172 17.92 14.35 -3.73
CA LEU A 172 18.40 15.61 -4.29
C LEU A 172 18.46 16.71 -3.21
N LEU A 173 17.43 16.83 -2.38
CA LEU A 173 17.42 17.78 -1.25
C LEU A 173 18.51 17.46 -0.23
N GLY A 174 18.68 16.17 0.09
CA GLY A 174 19.72 15.73 1.01
C GLY A 174 21.12 16.04 0.53
N LEU A 175 21.37 15.94 -0.78
CA LEU A 175 22.65 16.30 -1.39
C LEU A 175 22.89 17.82 -1.39
N ALA A 176 21.86 18.62 -1.71
CA ALA A 176 22.00 20.06 -1.89
C ALA A 176 21.93 20.85 -0.57
N LEU A 177 21.02 20.46 0.35
CA LEU A 177 20.64 21.24 1.53
C LEU A 177 20.67 20.43 2.85
N GLY A 178 21.04 19.14 2.78
CA GLY A 178 21.00 18.22 3.90
C GLY A 178 19.60 17.62 4.15
N TRP A 179 19.56 16.51 4.89
CA TRP A 179 18.33 15.73 5.11
C TRP A 179 17.22 16.51 5.81
N ARG A 180 17.57 17.51 6.65
CA ARG A 180 16.60 18.34 7.37
C ARG A 180 15.71 19.16 6.44
N ALA A 181 16.19 19.53 5.23
CA ALA A 181 15.39 20.25 4.23
C ALA A 181 14.16 19.47 3.75
N THR A 182 14.16 18.15 3.86
CA THR A 182 13.00 17.31 3.52
C THR A 182 11.78 17.60 4.40
N PHE A 183 11.98 18.02 5.65
CA PHE A 183 10.89 18.41 6.56
C PHE A 183 10.27 19.74 6.16
N VAL A 184 11.07 20.70 5.66
CA VAL A 184 10.55 21.96 5.12
C VAL A 184 9.64 21.68 3.92
N VAL A 185 10.10 20.83 2.99
CA VAL A 185 9.30 20.45 1.82
C VAL A 185 8.03 19.71 2.24
N THR A 186 8.12 18.79 3.22
CA THR A 186 6.94 18.08 3.75
C THR A 186 5.92 19.07 4.36
N ALA A 187 6.37 20.07 5.10
CA ALA A 187 5.48 21.11 5.68
C ALA A 187 4.82 21.94 4.57
N ILE A 188 5.58 22.37 3.55
CA ILE A 188 5.04 23.11 2.41
C ILE A 188 3.99 22.27 1.67
N LEU A 189 4.30 21.00 1.38
CA LEU A 189 3.36 20.10 0.72
C LEU A 189 2.09 19.86 1.56
N ALA A 190 2.20 19.79 2.89
CA ALA A 190 1.04 19.70 3.78
C ALA A 190 0.16 20.95 3.71
N ILE A 191 0.75 22.15 3.63
CA ILE A 191 0.03 23.41 3.45
C ILE A 191 -0.68 23.43 2.09
N VAL A 192 0.02 23.09 1.00
CA VAL A 192 -0.58 23.04 -0.34
C VAL A 192 -1.69 21.99 -0.42
N ALA A 193 -1.47 20.80 0.16
CA ALA A 193 -2.51 19.77 0.26
C ALA A 193 -3.74 20.28 1.03
N SER A 194 -3.57 21.08 2.08
CA SER A 194 -4.70 21.63 2.83
C SER A 194 -5.52 22.63 2.01
N ILE A 195 -4.87 23.44 1.18
CA ILE A 195 -5.52 24.39 0.25
C ILE A 195 -6.39 23.65 -0.76
N LEU A 196 -5.98 22.46 -1.20
CA LEU A 196 -6.77 21.63 -2.11
C LEU A 196 -7.88 20.86 -1.38
N LEU A 197 -7.57 20.28 -0.22
CA LEU A 197 -8.45 19.38 0.53
C LEU A 197 -9.60 20.08 1.21
N LEU A 198 -9.33 21.17 1.96
CA LEU A 198 -10.32 21.77 2.83
C LEU A 198 -11.53 22.41 2.09
N PRO A 199 -11.38 23.07 0.92
CA PRO A 199 -12.51 23.52 0.12
C PRO A 199 -13.38 22.39 -0.39
N VAL A 200 -12.77 21.25 -0.79
CA VAL A 200 -13.50 20.06 -1.25
C VAL A 200 -14.36 19.51 -0.11
N LEU A 201 -13.79 19.36 1.10
CA LEU A 201 -14.52 18.87 2.28
C LEU A 201 -15.63 19.84 2.77
N ARG A 202 -15.66 21.07 2.29
CA ARG A 202 -16.80 22.00 2.54
C ARG A 202 -17.99 21.75 1.63
N ARG A 203 -17.72 21.22 0.43
CA ARG A 203 -18.74 21.02 -0.63
C ARG A 203 -19.34 19.62 -0.63
N ILE A 204 -18.63 18.65 -0.08
CA ILE A 204 -19.08 17.26 -0.04
C ILE A 204 -19.80 17.03 1.29
N ASP A 205 -21.05 16.61 1.20
CA ASP A 205 -21.77 16.05 2.36
C ASP A 205 -21.36 14.58 2.54
N ILE A 206 -20.53 14.31 3.56
CA ILE A 206 -20.08 12.97 3.88
C ILE A 206 -21.07 12.37 4.88
N PRO A 207 -21.86 11.36 4.51
CA PRO A 207 -22.83 10.73 5.42
C PRO A 207 -22.12 10.13 6.63
N ARG A 208 -22.62 10.42 7.82
CA ARG A 208 -22.04 9.94 9.09
C ARG A 208 -22.25 8.45 9.37
N LYS A 209 -23.00 7.74 8.55
CA LYS A 209 -23.16 6.26 8.59
C LYS A 209 -23.53 5.77 7.19
N GLY A 210 -22.59 5.15 6.51
CA GLY A 210 -22.87 4.36 5.31
C GLY A 210 -23.38 2.99 5.71
N GLY A 211 -24.69 2.77 5.63
CA GLY A 211 -25.25 1.43 5.66
C GLY A 211 -24.80 0.68 4.40
N ALA A 212 -24.11 -0.44 4.57
CA ALA A 212 -23.83 -1.35 3.46
C ALA A 212 -25.16 -1.82 2.86
N ARG A 213 -25.38 -1.62 1.55
CA ARG A 213 -26.51 -2.22 0.83
C ARG A 213 -26.37 -3.75 0.93
N ARG A 214 -27.33 -4.40 1.55
CA ARG A 214 -27.46 -5.86 1.57
C ARG A 214 -27.66 -6.36 0.14
N SER A 215 -26.78 -7.25 -0.28
CA SER A 215 -27.04 -8.13 -1.42
C SER A 215 -27.66 -9.41 -0.85
N ASP A 216 -28.89 -9.68 -1.17
CA ASP A 216 -29.67 -10.81 -0.62
C ASP A 216 -29.35 -12.17 -1.28
N MET A 217 -28.46 -12.24 -2.26
CA MET A 217 -28.07 -13.51 -2.86
C MET A 217 -26.82 -14.10 -2.19
N PRO A 218 -26.85 -15.39 -1.78
CA PRO A 218 -25.66 -16.07 -1.29
C PRO A 218 -24.63 -16.18 -2.42
N ASP A 219 -23.47 -15.56 -2.24
CA ASP A 219 -22.34 -15.70 -3.16
C ASP A 219 -21.66 -17.06 -2.88
N PRO A 220 -21.57 -17.99 -3.88
CA PRO A 220 -20.95 -19.30 -3.70
C PRO A 220 -19.47 -19.26 -3.36
N ARG A 221 -18.82 -18.09 -3.45
CA ARG A 221 -17.42 -17.88 -3.07
C ARG A 221 -17.23 -17.65 -1.58
N VAL A 222 -18.32 -17.34 -0.86
CA VAL A 222 -18.25 -17.04 0.59
C VAL A 222 -17.89 -18.30 1.38
N LEU A 223 -16.85 -18.20 2.18
CA LEU A 223 -16.40 -19.25 3.08
C LEU A 223 -17.02 -19.08 4.46
N TYR A 224 -17.23 -20.20 5.17
CA TYR A 224 -17.80 -20.22 6.51
C TYR A 224 -16.93 -20.99 7.51
N GLY A 225 -17.14 -20.73 8.80
CA GLY A 225 -16.55 -21.50 9.89
C GLY A 225 -15.01 -21.48 9.91
N ARG A 226 -14.41 -22.66 10.12
CA ARG A 226 -12.95 -22.82 10.27
C ARG A 226 -12.19 -22.48 8.99
N GLN A 227 -12.70 -22.86 7.84
CA GLN A 227 -12.03 -22.59 6.54
C GLN A 227 -11.89 -21.09 6.29
N ARG A 228 -12.94 -20.30 6.56
CA ARG A 228 -12.88 -18.83 6.46
C ARG A 228 -11.82 -18.26 7.37
N ARG A 229 -11.80 -18.66 8.66
CA ARG A 229 -10.81 -18.15 9.63
C ARG A 229 -9.39 -18.43 9.19
N ILE A 230 -9.11 -19.64 8.68
CA ILE A 230 -7.80 -20.02 8.17
C ILE A 230 -7.41 -19.20 6.93
N ALA A 231 -8.34 -19.02 5.98
CA ALA A 231 -8.07 -18.24 4.75
C ALA A 231 -7.83 -16.77 5.07
N VAL A 232 -8.62 -16.16 5.97
CA VAL A 232 -8.42 -14.78 6.44
C VAL A 232 -7.08 -14.63 7.16
N ALA A 233 -6.74 -15.56 8.06
CA ALA A 233 -5.46 -15.55 8.78
C ALA A 233 -4.26 -15.67 7.82
N ALA A 234 -4.33 -16.57 6.85
CA ALA A 234 -3.27 -16.73 5.84
C ALA A 234 -3.11 -15.49 4.94
N THR A 235 -4.21 -14.83 4.58
CA THR A 235 -4.16 -13.59 3.80
C THR A 235 -3.58 -12.44 4.65
N ASN A 236 -3.94 -12.38 5.94
CA ASN A 236 -3.37 -11.41 6.88
C ASN A 236 -1.86 -11.66 7.12
N ALA A 237 -1.43 -12.92 7.23
CA ALA A 237 0.00 -13.25 7.29
C ALA A 237 0.74 -12.80 6.01
N GLY A 238 0.10 -12.96 4.85
CA GLY A 238 0.64 -12.47 3.58
C GLY A 238 0.83 -10.95 3.54
N VAL A 239 -0.11 -10.15 4.08
CA VAL A 239 0.06 -8.70 4.14
C VAL A 239 1.09 -8.29 5.19
N VAL A 240 1.16 -8.97 6.33
CA VAL A 240 2.24 -8.72 7.32
C VAL A 240 3.61 -8.91 6.65
N ALA A 241 3.81 -10.04 5.97
CA ALA A 241 5.07 -10.34 5.28
C ALA A 241 5.39 -9.29 4.20
N ASN A 242 4.39 -8.89 3.40
CA ASN A 242 4.56 -7.85 2.38
C ASN A 242 4.93 -6.50 3.01
N MET A 243 4.35 -6.13 4.15
CA MET A 243 4.68 -4.87 4.83
C MET A 243 6.02 -4.92 5.55
N ILE A 244 6.43 -6.09 6.07
CA ILE A 244 7.80 -6.32 6.55
C ILE A 244 8.79 -6.10 5.41
N HIS A 245 8.53 -6.66 4.22
CA HIS A 245 9.36 -6.41 3.03
C HIS A 245 9.35 -4.92 2.66
N ARG A 246 8.19 -4.28 2.50
CA ARG A 246 8.09 -2.89 2.03
C ARG A 246 8.73 -1.88 2.98
N HIS A 247 8.46 -1.98 4.27
CA HIS A 247 8.97 -1.04 5.26
C HIS A 247 10.31 -1.48 5.86
N GLY A 248 10.47 -2.77 6.13
CA GLY A 248 11.70 -3.33 6.69
C GLY A 248 12.80 -3.47 5.64
N PHE A 249 12.60 -4.27 4.60
CA PHE A 249 13.63 -4.47 3.58
C PHE A 249 13.79 -3.21 2.71
N ARG A 250 12.79 -2.80 1.95
CA ARG A 250 12.88 -1.74 0.94
C ARG A 250 13.20 -0.36 1.53
N ASN A 251 12.57 0.01 2.66
CA ASN A 251 12.72 1.35 3.23
C ASN A 251 13.79 1.44 4.33
N THR A 252 14.32 0.30 4.81
CA THR A 252 15.32 0.28 5.91
C THR A 252 16.58 -0.46 5.48
N ILE A 253 16.51 -1.77 5.18
CA ILE A 253 17.70 -2.57 4.89
C ILE A 253 18.34 -2.16 3.57
N LEU A 254 17.56 -1.99 2.51
CA LEU A 254 18.08 -1.64 1.19
C LEU A 254 18.91 -0.34 1.18
N PRO A 255 18.43 0.80 1.75
CA PRO A 255 19.24 2.00 1.85
C PRO A 255 20.53 1.80 2.66
N LEU A 256 20.44 1.10 3.78
CA LEU A 256 21.60 0.85 4.65
C LEU A 256 22.61 -0.09 3.97
N TYR A 257 22.15 -1.18 3.36
CA TYR A 257 22.99 -2.10 2.59
C TYR A 257 23.66 -1.41 1.40
N ALA A 258 22.91 -0.65 0.61
CA ALA A 258 23.44 0.07 -0.54
C ALA A 258 24.56 1.05 -0.13
N ALA A 259 24.39 1.76 0.99
CA ALA A 259 25.38 2.71 1.47
C ALA A 259 26.60 2.01 2.12
N THR A 260 26.39 0.95 2.92
CA THR A 260 27.48 0.34 3.71
C THR A 260 28.25 -0.73 2.95
N ALA A 261 27.56 -1.56 2.14
CA ALA A 261 28.18 -2.68 1.42
C ALA A 261 28.60 -2.30 0.00
N LEU A 262 27.82 -1.44 -0.70
CA LEU A 262 28.08 -1.09 -2.09
C LEU A 262 28.63 0.34 -2.26
N GLY A 263 28.71 1.15 -1.19
CA GLY A 263 29.16 2.55 -1.27
C GLY A 263 28.25 3.46 -2.10
N LEU A 264 26.97 3.08 -2.32
CA LEU A 264 26.05 3.80 -3.16
C LEU A 264 25.42 4.98 -2.43
N GLY A 265 25.35 6.13 -3.10
CA GLY A 265 24.74 7.35 -2.56
C GLY A 265 23.21 7.36 -2.66
N GLY A 266 22.60 8.38 -2.01
CA GLY A 266 21.14 8.54 -1.93
C GLY A 266 20.42 8.57 -3.28
N ILE A 267 21.02 9.10 -4.35
CA ILE A 267 20.44 9.13 -5.70
C ILE A 267 20.28 7.70 -6.25
N SER A 268 21.31 6.86 -6.11
CA SER A 268 21.25 5.46 -6.55
C SER A 268 20.17 4.67 -5.79
N ILE A 269 20.08 4.89 -4.47
CA ILE A 269 19.06 4.31 -3.60
C ILE A 269 17.67 4.76 -4.05
N ALA A 270 17.48 6.05 -4.27
CA ALA A 270 16.22 6.62 -4.71
C ALA A 270 15.81 6.10 -6.10
N THR A 271 16.76 5.95 -7.02
CA THR A 271 16.54 5.37 -8.35
C THR A 271 16.05 3.93 -8.25
N ALA A 272 16.64 3.11 -7.38
CA ALA A 272 16.19 1.74 -7.14
C ALA A 272 14.74 1.70 -6.61
N ILE A 273 14.41 2.55 -5.62
CA ILE A 273 13.05 2.63 -5.06
C ILE A 273 12.05 3.11 -6.12
N ALA A 274 12.41 4.09 -6.96
CA ALA A 274 11.59 4.55 -8.06
C ALA A 274 11.36 3.43 -9.08
N LEU A 275 12.41 2.69 -9.45
CA LEU A 275 12.34 1.57 -10.39
C LEU A 275 11.45 0.44 -9.87
N MET A 276 11.57 0.04 -8.59
CA MET A 276 10.66 -0.89 -7.93
C MET A 276 9.20 -0.42 -8.01
N SER A 277 8.96 0.87 -7.79
CA SER A 277 7.59 1.42 -7.79
C SER A 277 7.00 1.47 -9.20
N ILE A 278 7.80 1.86 -10.20
CA ILE A 278 7.38 1.94 -11.60
C ILE A 278 7.09 0.53 -12.14
N THR A 279 8.00 -0.42 -11.94
CA THR A 279 7.81 -1.81 -12.39
C THR A 279 6.62 -2.46 -11.69
N GLY A 280 6.45 -2.23 -10.39
CA GLY A 280 5.27 -2.70 -9.64
C GLY A 280 3.95 -2.10 -10.16
N LEU A 281 3.94 -0.82 -10.52
CA LEU A 281 2.75 -0.18 -11.11
C LEU A 281 2.41 -0.78 -12.48
N LEU A 282 3.40 -1.06 -13.32
CA LEU A 282 3.22 -1.68 -14.64
C LEU A 282 2.58 -3.07 -14.55
N VAL A 283 2.91 -3.85 -13.51
CA VAL A 283 2.38 -5.22 -13.33
C VAL A 283 1.12 -5.29 -12.47
N ALA A 284 0.71 -4.22 -11.80
CA ALA A 284 -0.43 -4.22 -10.89
C ALA A 284 -1.76 -4.57 -11.59
N THR A 285 -2.03 -3.96 -12.76
CA THR A 285 -3.25 -4.24 -13.55
C THR A 285 -3.21 -5.62 -14.20
N PRO A 286 -2.15 -6.03 -14.92
CA PRO A 286 -2.01 -7.40 -15.41
C PRO A 286 -2.12 -8.46 -14.31
N GLY A 287 -1.55 -8.20 -13.13
CA GLY A 287 -1.63 -9.09 -11.97
C GLY A 287 -3.06 -9.28 -11.45
N GLY A 288 -3.86 -8.21 -11.44
CA GLY A 288 -5.28 -8.28 -11.12
C GLY A 288 -6.06 -9.17 -12.08
N ILE A 289 -5.88 -8.94 -13.39
CA ILE A 289 -6.51 -9.75 -14.46
C ILE A 289 -6.07 -11.22 -14.37
N LEU A 290 -4.79 -11.46 -14.10
CA LEU A 290 -4.27 -12.81 -13.91
C LEU A 290 -4.93 -13.49 -12.70
N GLY A 291 -5.14 -12.75 -11.60
CA GLY A 291 -5.86 -13.22 -10.42
C GLY A 291 -7.28 -13.68 -10.72
N ASP A 292 -7.97 -12.97 -11.60
CA ASP A 292 -9.33 -13.32 -12.04
C ASP A 292 -9.33 -14.60 -12.93
N ARG A 293 -8.30 -14.80 -13.76
CA ARG A 293 -8.20 -15.94 -14.70
C ARG A 293 -7.71 -17.23 -14.05
N ILE A 294 -6.60 -17.19 -13.32
CA ILE A 294 -5.95 -18.40 -12.78
C ILE A 294 -6.22 -18.63 -11.29
N GLY A 295 -6.95 -17.69 -10.67
CA GLY A 295 -7.33 -17.72 -9.26
C GLY A 295 -6.37 -16.93 -8.36
N ARG A 296 -6.96 -16.09 -7.49
CA ARG A 296 -6.22 -15.14 -6.61
C ARG A 296 -5.20 -15.84 -5.70
N ARG A 297 -5.52 -17.03 -5.20
CA ARG A 297 -4.59 -17.83 -4.39
C ARG A 297 -3.25 -18.07 -5.07
N ARG A 298 -3.29 -18.47 -6.37
CA ARG A 298 -2.07 -18.75 -7.14
C ARG A 298 -1.26 -17.49 -7.36
N VAL A 299 -1.92 -16.40 -7.70
CA VAL A 299 -1.29 -15.10 -7.94
C VAL A 299 -0.65 -14.54 -6.68
N ILE A 300 -1.34 -14.58 -5.53
CA ILE A 300 -0.80 -14.13 -4.24
C ILE A 300 0.44 -14.96 -3.85
N SER A 301 0.33 -16.30 -3.92
CA SER A 301 1.44 -17.18 -3.57
C SER A 301 2.64 -16.99 -4.50
N ALA A 302 2.41 -16.92 -5.82
CA ALA A 302 3.49 -16.72 -6.81
C ALA A 302 4.15 -15.34 -6.67
N GLY A 303 3.36 -14.28 -6.43
CA GLY A 303 3.89 -12.93 -6.26
C GLY A 303 4.73 -12.77 -4.98
N LEU A 304 4.25 -13.29 -3.84
CA LEU A 304 5.04 -13.29 -2.61
C LEU A 304 6.37 -14.04 -2.79
N ALA A 305 6.34 -15.20 -3.48
CA ALA A 305 7.55 -15.95 -3.78
C ALA A 305 8.47 -15.20 -4.76
N ALA A 306 7.91 -14.52 -5.76
CA ALA A 306 8.70 -13.72 -6.71
C ALA A 306 9.42 -12.55 -6.02
N VAL A 307 8.73 -11.84 -5.10
CA VAL A 307 9.36 -10.79 -4.29
C VAL A 307 10.47 -11.37 -3.42
N ALA A 308 10.24 -12.53 -2.78
CA ALA A 308 11.26 -13.20 -1.97
C ALA A 308 12.51 -13.60 -2.77
N VAL A 309 12.32 -14.10 -4.00
CA VAL A 309 13.44 -14.36 -4.93
C VAL A 309 14.14 -13.05 -5.28
N GLY A 310 13.38 -11.98 -5.53
CA GLY A 310 13.95 -10.67 -5.79
C GLY A 310 14.82 -10.16 -4.62
N ASP A 311 14.37 -10.34 -3.37
CA ASP A 311 15.17 -10.01 -2.19
C ASP A 311 16.51 -10.78 -2.19
N LEU A 312 16.48 -12.09 -2.47
CA LEU A 312 17.69 -12.91 -2.51
C LEU A 312 18.64 -12.51 -3.65
N VAL A 313 18.13 -11.97 -4.76
CA VAL A 313 18.98 -11.47 -5.87
C VAL A 313 19.88 -10.32 -5.39
N PHE A 314 19.46 -9.54 -4.38
CA PHE A 314 20.34 -8.53 -3.79
C PHE A 314 21.63 -9.08 -3.18
N LEU A 315 21.65 -10.34 -2.76
CA LEU A 315 22.88 -10.99 -2.27
C LEU A 315 23.96 -11.14 -3.37
N LEU A 316 23.56 -11.07 -4.63
CA LEU A 316 24.42 -11.20 -5.80
C LEU A 316 24.86 -9.85 -6.36
N THR A 317 24.41 -8.73 -5.75
CA THR A 317 24.72 -7.39 -6.26
C THR A 317 26.11 -6.94 -5.79
N GLY A 318 26.93 -6.46 -6.74
CA GLY A 318 28.26 -5.93 -6.44
C GLY A 318 28.49 -4.52 -7.00
N ASP A 319 27.56 -4.03 -7.85
CA ASP A 319 27.65 -2.74 -8.50
C ASP A 319 26.26 -2.08 -8.67
N LEU A 320 26.27 -0.85 -9.19
CA LEU A 320 25.02 -0.10 -9.39
C LEU A 320 24.07 -0.80 -10.38
N LEU A 321 24.57 -1.39 -11.44
CA LEU A 321 23.72 -2.01 -12.47
C LEU A 321 23.01 -3.24 -11.91
N SER A 322 23.73 -4.15 -11.28
CA SER A 322 23.14 -5.34 -10.63
C SER A 322 22.16 -4.95 -9.52
N PHE A 323 22.45 -3.90 -8.75
CA PHE A 323 21.56 -3.34 -7.74
C PHE A 323 20.24 -2.83 -8.35
N LEU A 324 20.28 -2.11 -9.48
CA LEU A 324 19.08 -1.62 -10.16
C LEU A 324 18.29 -2.76 -10.81
N VAL A 325 18.96 -3.77 -11.37
CA VAL A 325 18.30 -4.96 -11.94
C VAL A 325 17.55 -5.73 -10.84
N ALA A 326 18.18 -5.95 -9.69
CA ALA A 326 17.52 -6.58 -8.53
C ALA A 326 16.29 -5.79 -8.07
N ALA A 327 16.39 -4.45 -8.03
CA ALA A 327 15.28 -3.58 -7.72
C ALA A 327 14.11 -3.73 -8.71
N ALA A 328 14.40 -3.80 -10.02
CA ALA A 328 13.37 -4.02 -11.04
C ALA A 328 12.67 -5.38 -10.87
N ILE A 329 13.41 -6.43 -10.56
CA ILE A 329 12.87 -7.78 -10.33
C ILE A 329 11.89 -7.78 -9.16
N ILE A 330 12.22 -7.13 -8.04
CA ILE A 330 11.30 -6.99 -6.91
C ILE A 330 10.01 -6.29 -7.32
N GLY A 331 10.10 -5.17 -8.03
CA GLY A 331 8.92 -4.45 -8.49
C GLY A 331 8.04 -5.30 -9.39
N LEU A 332 8.63 -6.08 -10.31
CA LEU A 332 7.90 -7.03 -11.13
C LEU A 332 7.20 -8.11 -10.30
N GLY A 333 7.75 -8.51 -9.15
CA GLY A 333 7.13 -9.45 -8.22
C GLY A 333 5.86 -8.92 -7.54
N ASP A 334 5.65 -7.61 -7.48
CA ASP A 334 4.58 -6.94 -6.70
C ASP A 334 3.17 -7.03 -7.36
N PHE A 335 3.01 -7.86 -8.40
CA PHE A 335 1.77 -8.02 -9.18
C PHE A 335 0.57 -8.60 -8.39
N PHE A 336 0.80 -9.16 -7.22
CA PHE A 336 -0.22 -9.81 -6.39
C PHE A 336 -0.99 -8.86 -5.47
N THR A 337 -0.53 -7.65 -5.26
CA THR A 337 -1.00 -6.75 -4.19
C THR A 337 -2.51 -6.47 -4.28
N SER A 338 -3.04 -6.25 -5.48
CA SER A 338 -4.48 -6.05 -5.71
C SER A 338 -5.32 -7.30 -5.42
N SER A 339 -4.73 -8.49 -5.56
CA SER A 339 -5.43 -9.76 -5.36
C SER A 339 -5.71 -10.09 -3.91
N GLN A 340 -4.96 -9.55 -2.94
CA GLN A 340 -5.15 -9.83 -1.51
C GLN A 340 -6.46 -9.24 -0.98
N THR A 341 -6.71 -7.96 -1.22
CA THR A 341 -7.96 -7.29 -0.78
C THR A 341 -9.18 -7.81 -1.53
N ALA A 342 -9.01 -8.09 -2.81
CA ALA A 342 -10.06 -8.67 -3.62
C ALA A 342 -10.44 -10.08 -3.13
N LEU A 343 -9.46 -10.94 -2.79
CA LEU A 343 -9.71 -12.25 -2.21
C LEU A 343 -10.54 -12.14 -0.92
N LEU A 344 -10.16 -11.25 0.01
CA LEU A 344 -10.92 -11.08 1.26
C LEU A 344 -12.36 -10.65 1.01
N SER A 345 -12.57 -9.76 0.02
CA SER A 345 -13.91 -9.31 -0.35
C SER A 345 -14.77 -10.40 -0.98
N GLU A 346 -14.16 -11.43 -1.60
CA GLU A 346 -14.85 -12.55 -2.20
C GLU A 346 -15.21 -13.66 -1.21
N ILE A 347 -14.32 -13.95 -0.24
CA ILE A 347 -14.50 -15.08 0.68
C ILE A 347 -15.28 -14.74 1.95
N VAL A 348 -15.63 -13.46 2.15
CA VAL A 348 -16.29 -12.98 3.37
C VAL A 348 -17.67 -12.42 3.05
N PRO A 349 -18.72 -12.72 3.85
CA PRO A 349 -20.05 -12.15 3.70
C PRO A 349 -20.02 -10.62 3.74
N ALA A 350 -20.96 -9.98 3.03
CA ALA A 350 -21.01 -8.52 2.90
C ALA A 350 -21.05 -7.80 4.26
N GLU A 351 -21.76 -8.37 5.23
CA GLU A 351 -21.91 -7.81 6.58
C GLU A 351 -20.60 -7.78 7.37
N GLU A 352 -19.69 -8.72 7.11
CA GLU A 352 -18.41 -8.85 7.83
C GLU A 352 -17.23 -8.22 7.07
N ARG A 353 -17.41 -7.80 5.81
CA ARG A 353 -16.33 -7.25 4.96
C ARG A 353 -15.60 -6.09 5.62
N THR A 354 -16.33 -5.15 6.20
CA THR A 354 -15.72 -3.98 6.87
C THR A 354 -14.82 -4.41 8.02
N ARG A 355 -15.28 -5.35 8.84
CA ARG A 355 -14.51 -5.87 9.98
C ARG A 355 -13.25 -6.61 9.53
N VAL A 356 -13.35 -7.45 8.52
CA VAL A 356 -12.21 -8.23 8.00
C VAL A 356 -11.20 -7.33 7.29
N LEU A 357 -11.65 -6.35 6.50
CA LEU A 357 -10.76 -5.37 5.88
C LEU A 357 -10.09 -4.45 6.89
N SER A 358 -10.74 -4.13 8.03
CA SER A 358 -10.09 -3.42 9.14
C SER A 358 -8.99 -4.28 9.77
N GLY A 359 -9.24 -5.58 9.98
CA GLY A 359 -8.22 -6.53 10.43
C GLY A 359 -7.05 -6.66 9.46
N TYR A 360 -7.30 -6.64 8.15
CA TYR A 360 -6.27 -6.62 7.12
C TYR A 360 -5.39 -5.36 7.21
N ARG A 361 -5.99 -4.17 7.39
CA ARG A 361 -5.23 -2.92 7.58
C ARG A 361 -4.39 -2.95 8.85
N PHE A 362 -4.99 -3.39 9.97
CA PHE A 362 -4.25 -3.59 11.22
C PHE A 362 -3.03 -4.50 11.04
N SER A 363 -3.21 -5.63 10.34
CA SER A 363 -2.10 -6.54 10.01
C SER A 363 -1.04 -5.89 9.13
N ALA A 364 -1.45 -5.04 8.18
CA ALA A 364 -0.52 -4.26 7.36
C ALA A 364 0.33 -3.29 8.20
N ASP A 365 -0.30 -2.54 9.10
CA ASP A 365 0.41 -1.59 9.96
C ASP A 365 1.30 -2.30 10.99
N LEU A 366 0.89 -3.49 11.46
CA LEU A 366 1.73 -4.34 12.31
C LEU A 366 3.01 -4.78 11.57
N GLY A 367 2.91 -5.18 10.31
CA GLY A 367 4.08 -5.50 9.48
C GLY A 367 4.97 -4.28 9.24
N ALA A 368 4.37 -3.10 9.03
CA ALA A 368 5.09 -1.85 8.84
C ALA A 368 5.82 -1.37 10.11
N LEU A 369 5.31 -1.71 11.29
CA LEU A 369 5.98 -1.50 12.58
C LEU A 369 7.14 -2.47 12.79
N ILE A 370 6.84 -3.79 12.71
CA ILE A 370 7.80 -4.84 13.08
C ILE A 370 8.94 -4.91 12.08
N GLY A 371 8.65 -4.79 10.78
CA GLY A 371 9.62 -5.01 9.71
C GLY A 371 10.90 -4.19 9.84
N PRO A 372 10.82 -2.84 9.93
CA PRO A 372 12.00 -1.99 10.06
C PRO A 372 12.86 -2.32 11.27
N VAL A 373 12.21 -2.54 12.42
CA VAL A 373 12.92 -2.78 13.69
C VAL A 373 13.55 -4.16 13.71
N ALA A 374 12.80 -5.19 13.35
CA ALA A 374 13.27 -6.57 13.38
C ALA A 374 14.40 -6.83 12.37
N LEU A 375 14.24 -6.37 11.12
CA LEU A 375 15.28 -6.56 10.11
C LEU A 375 16.52 -5.70 10.41
N ALA A 376 16.35 -4.48 10.91
CA ALA A 376 17.46 -3.65 11.34
C ALA A 376 18.22 -4.27 12.53
N PHE A 377 17.51 -4.87 13.49
CA PHE A 377 18.11 -5.61 14.58
C PHE A 377 18.92 -6.82 14.07
N VAL A 378 18.36 -7.61 13.15
CA VAL A 378 19.10 -8.72 12.54
C VAL A 378 20.37 -8.21 11.84
N MET A 379 20.29 -7.12 11.09
CA MET A 379 21.44 -6.50 10.42
C MET A 379 22.50 -5.98 11.42
N ASP A 380 22.07 -5.50 12.58
CA ASP A 380 22.94 -4.93 13.61
C ASP A 380 23.72 -6.00 14.38
N VAL A 381 23.05 -7.15 14.71
CA VAL A 381 23.67 -8.24 15.47
C VAL A 381 24.40 -9.27 14.59
N SER A 382 24.11 -9.29 13.29
CA SER A 382 24.73 -10.21 12.33
C SER A 382 25.34 -9.43 11.18
N ASP A 383 24.63 -9.33 10.06
CA ASP A 383 24.98 -8.55 8.87
C ASP A 383 23.76 -8.30 7.96
N ALA A 384 23.98 -7.55 6.87
CA ALA A 384 22.94 -7.24 5.90
C ALA A 384 22.45 -8.50 5.16
N GLN A 385 23.31 -9.49 4.92
CA GLN A 385 22.94 -10.70 4.19
C GLN A 385 21.92 -11.52 4.97
N HIS A 386 22.13 -11.69 6.28
CA HIS A 386 21.17 -12.35 7.16
C HIS A 386 19.84 -11.62 7.22
N ALA A 387 19.84 -10.29 7.28
CA ALA A 387 18.59 -9.50 7.25
C ALA A 387 17.82 -9.70 5.94
N ILE A 388 18.51 -9.76 4.79
CA ILE A 388 17.93 -10.04 3.48
C ILE A 388 17.33 -11.46 3.45
N VAL A 389 18.07 -12.47 3.93
CA VAL A 389 17.59 -13.86 3.99
C VAL A 389 16.35 -13.99 4.87
N VAL A 390 16.34 -13.32 6.04
CA VAL A 390 15.16 -13.29 6.93
C VAL A 390 13.96 -12.65 6.25
N ALA A 391 14.13 -11.53 5.55
CA ALA A 391 13.05 -10.89 4.79
C ALA A 391 12.47 -11.83 3.72
N ALA A 392 13.33 -12.47 2.95
CA ALA A 392 12.93 -13.45 1.93
C ALA A 392 12.24 -14.67 2.55
N ALA A 393 12.75 -15.21 3.66
CA ALA A 393 12.16 -16.35 4.36
C ALA A 393 10.73 -16.05 4.85
N VAL A 394 10.49 -14.87 5.41
CA VAL A 394 9.16 -14.42 5.85
C VAL A 394 8.18 -14.39 4.67
N LEU A 395 8.61 -13.90 3.50
CA LEU A 395 7.80 -13.88 2.28
C LEU A 395 7.53 -15.29 1.75
N PHE A 396 8.52 -16.19 1.74
CA PHE A 396 8.34 -17.59 1.32
C PHE A 396 7.39 -18.34 2.23
N ILE A 397 7.49 -18.16 3.55
CA ILE A 397 6.56 -18.76 4.52
C ILE A 397 5.14 -18.25 4.24
N ALA A 398 4.97 -16.96 4.02
CA ALA A 398 3.67 -16.38 3.69
C ALA A 398 3.12 -16.89 2.34
N ALA A 399 3.98 -17.05 1.33
CA ALA A 399 3.62 -17.64 0.05
C ALA A 399 3.12 -19.08 0.19
N LEU A 400 3.78 -19.88 1.00
CA LEU A 400 3.40 -21.25 1.31
C LEU A 400 2.08 -21.31 2.09
N LEU A 401 1.92 -20.46 3.10
CA LEU A 401 0.66 -20.34 3.85
C LEU A 401 -0.50 -19.95 2.93
N ALA A 402 -0.32 -18.97 2.06
CA ALA A 402 -1.32 -18.59 1.06
C ALA A 402 -1.64 -19.76 0.12
N ARG A 403 -0.65 -20.56 -0.26
CA ARG A 403 -0.81 -21.71 -1.15
C ARG A 403 -1.58 -22.86 -0.52
N ILE A 404 -1.39 -23.11 0.76
CA ILE A 404 -1.97 -24.26 1.47
C ILE A 404 -3.31 -23.88 2.12
N ALA A 405 -3.37 -22.75 2.81
CA ALA A 405 -4.46 -22.40 3.69
C ALA A 405 -5.64 -21.67 3.02
N VAL A 406 -5.40 -21.05 1.83
CA VAL A 406 -6.49 -20.41 1.08
C VAL A 406 -7.13 -21.43 0.15
N PRO A 407 -8.42 -21.79 0.33
CA PRO A 407 -9.09 -22.76 -0.53
C PRO A 407 -9.30 -22.19 -1.95
N VAL A 408 -9.37 -23.09 -2.95
CA VAL A 408 -9.77 -22.71 -4.30
C VAL A 408 -11.28 -22.52 -4.31
N PRO A 409 -11.80 -21.37 -4.74
CA PRO A 409 -13.25 -21.18 -4.90
C PRO A 409 -13.86 -22.27 -5.78
N VAL A 410 -15.03 -22.77 -5.42
CA VAL A 410 -15.71 -23.87 -6.10
C VAL A 410 -15.95 -23.60 -7.60
N ALA A 411 -16.16 -22.33 -7.97
CA ALA A 411 -16.35 -21.89 -9.35
C ALA A 411 -15.13 -22.06 -10.27
N LEU A 412 -13.93 -22.31 -9.71
CA LEU A 412 -12.68 -22.53 -10.46
C LEU A 412 -12.19 -24.00 -10.37
N ARG A 413 -12.96 -24.89 -9.75
CA ARG A 413 -12.64 -26.32 -9.84
C ARG A 413 -12.96 -26.79 -11.25
N PRO A 414 -12.04 -27.48 -11.96
CA PRO A 414 -12.41 -28.16 -13.18
C PRO A 414 -13.60 -29.07 -12.87
N PRO A 415 -14.57 -29.22 -13.79
CA PRO A 415 -15.65 -30.18 -13.60
C PRO A 415 -15.02 -31.51 -13.22
N ALA A 416 -15.53 -32.11 -12.14
CA ALA A 416 -15.11 -33.44 -11.77
C ALA A 416 -15.28 -34.29 -13.03
N ALA A 417 -14.19 -34.93 -13.49
CA ALA A 417 -14.31 -35.91 -14.54
C ALA A 417 -15.38 -36.90 -14.05
N GLU A 418 -16.55 -36.86 -14.69
CA GLU A 418 -17.56 -37.87 -14.49
C GLU A 418 -16.84 -39.20 -14.70
N SER A 419 -16.67 -39.95 -13.61
CA SER A 419 -16.17 -41.32 -13.67
C SER A 419 -17.14 -42.07 -14.57
N ALA A 420 -16.71 -42.28 -15.83
CA ALA A 420 -17.34 -43.20 -16.71
C ALA A 420 -17.31 -44.57 -15.99
N ALA A 421 -18.44 -44.98 -15.47
CA ALA A 421 -18.75 -46.35 -15.11
C ALA A 421 -19.54 -46.97 -16.24
#